data_7f4b05641966af9a9dca3cce527e55db
#
_entry.id   7f4b05641966af9a9dca3cce527e55db
#
_cell.length_a   1.000
_cell.length_b   1.000
_cell.length_c   1.000
_cell.angle_alpha   90.00
_cell.angle_beta   90.00
_cell.angle_gamma   90.00
#
_symmetry.space_group_name_H-M   'P 1'
#
loop_
_entity.id
_entity.type
_entity.pdbx_description
1 polymer ?
#
loop_
_entity_poly.entity_id
_entity_poly.type
_entity_poly.pdbx_seq_one_letter_code
_entity_poly.pdbx_strand_id
1 'polypeptide(L)'
;LWIVSEDNGARWLGCYGNPVLPTPTLDKLAREGFRYTKCFASVGVCAPQRFTWITGINAVSAGTQNMRSSIKIPDSIRFYPELLRELGYYVSKGNDAKTDYNMESKRADEMWNDPSNLKWNKLKANQPFFHVINSHLTHESRTFGNYNMNENIPPDALNLASYHPNIPEMRYVYDKYNTCLKKMDSAVATWLKELEQNDLSDD
;
A
#
# COMPACT_ATOMS: atom_id res chain seq x y z
N LEU A 1 -6.27 -1.96 -11.84
CA LEU A 1 -5.00 -1.91 -11.11
C LEU A 1 -5.21 -1.42 -9.69
N TRP A 2 -4.70 -2.12 -8.66
CA TRP A 2 -4.75 -1.71 -7.26
C TRP A 2 -3.34 -1.45 -6.73
N ILE A 3 -3.02 -0.19 -6.42
CA ILE A 3 -1.73 0.22 -5.88
C ILE A 3 -1.90 0.51 -4.39
N VAL A 4 -1.10 -0.16 -3.57
CA VAL A 4 -1.11 -0.05 -2.11
C VAL A 4 0.23 0.47 -1.63
N SER A 5 0.25 1.58 -0.90
CA SER A 5 1.41 2.05 -0.14
C SER A 5 1.31 1.59 1.32
N GLU A 6 2.43 1.20 1.92
CA GLU A 6 2.47 0.79 3.32
C GLU A 6 2.71 1.97 4.26
N ASP A 7 2.21 1.84 5.50
CA ASP A 7 2.43 2.78 6.62
C ASP A 7 2.25 4.26 6.20
N ASN A 8 1.27 4.52 5.34
CA ASN A 8 1.02 5.82 4.78
C ASN A 8 -0.36 6.34 5.19
N GLY A 9 -0.37 7.46 5.86
CA GLY A 9 -1.59 8.12 6.30
C GLY A 9 -1.88 9.41 5.52
N ALA A 10 -3.13 9.86 5.56
CA ALA A 10 -3.61 11.04 4.84
C ALA A 10 -2.74 12.30 5.08
N ARG A 11 -2.28 12.53 6.32
CA ARG A 11 -1.47 13.70 6.68
C ARG A 11 -0.17 13.86 5.87
N TRP A 12 0.31 12.81 5.22
CA TRP A 12 1.56 12.82 4.48
C TRP A 12 1.41 13.21 3.01
N LEU A 13 0.19 13.27 2.49
CA LEU A 13 -0.10 13.48 1.09
C LEU A 13 -0.55 14.92 0.81
N GLY A 14 -0.09 15.51 -0.30
CA GLY A 14 -0.45 16.86 -0.72
C GLY A 14 -1.96 17.02 -0.90
N CYS A 15 -2.62 16.07 -1.55
CA CYS A 15 -4.08 16.08 -1.76
C CYS A 15 -4.92 16.06 -0.46
N TYR A 16 -4.32 15.73 0.67
CA TYR A 16 -4.94 15.83 2.00
C TYR A 16 -4.44 17.02 2.82
N GLY A 17 -3.70 17.94 2.20
CA GLY A 17 -3.31 19.21 2.80
C GLY A 17 -1.93 19.19 3.47
N ASN A 18 -1.03 18.26 3.12
CA ASN A 18 0.36 18.35 3.57
C ASN A 18 1.02 19.61 2.95
N PRO A 19 1.46 20.57 3.78
CA PRO A 19 1.97 21.85 3.26
C PRO A 19 3.43 21.77 2.79
N VAL A 20 4.16 20.72 3.18
CA VAL A 20 5.63 20.67 2.99
C VAL A 20 6.09 19.64 1.97
N LEU A 21 5.24 18.66 1.65
CA LEU A 21 5.59 17.59 0.74
C LEU A 21 4.58 17.49 -0.42
N PRO A 22 4.95 17.96 -1.63
CA PRO A 22 4.13 17.70 -2.81
C PRO A 22 4.20 16.23 -3.21
N THR A 23 3.05 15.64 -3.53
CA THR A 23 2.89 14.31 -4.10
C THR A 23 2.16 14.42 -5.44
N PRO A 24 2.81 14.98 -6.48
CA PRO A 24 2.13 15.49 -7.68
C PRO A 24 1.34 14.42 -8.43
N THR A 25 1.81 13.17 -8.44
CA THR A 25 1.12 12.05 -9.08
C THR A 25 -0.16 11.69 -8.34
N LEU A 26 -0.07 11.51 -7.02
CA LEU A 26 -1.22 11.21 -6.18
C LEU A 26 -2.20 12.39 -6.12
N ASP A 27 -1.68 13.62 -6.10
CA ASP A 27 -2.49 14.83 -6.12
C ASP A 27 -3.27 14.96 -7.45
N LYS A 28 -2.65 14.53 -8.57
CA LYS A 28 -3.32 14.44 -9.88
C LYS A 28 -4.44 13.41 -9.84
N LEU A 29 -4.17 12.18 -9.40
CA LEU A 29 -5.19 11.14 -9.26
C LEU A 29 -6.36 11.56 -8.38
N ALA A 30 -6.08 12.27 -7.28
CA ALA A 30 -7.11 12.79 -6.39
C ALA A 30 -7.99 13.88 -7.03
N ARG A 31 -7.47 14.64 -7.99
CA ARG A 31 -8.24 15.65 -8.74
C ARG A 31 -9.07 15.03 -9.87
N GLU A 32 -8.56 13.98 -10.49
CA GLU A 32 -9.19 13.33 -11.64
C GLU A 32 -10.18 12.23 -11.24
N GLY A 33 -10.08 11.71 -10.02
CA GLY A 33 -10.91 10.63 -9.50
C GLY A 33 -11.65 11.00 -8.21
N PHE A 34 -11.91 10.00 -7.38
CA PHE A 34 -12.56 10.15 -6.09
C PHE A 34 -11.54 10.10 -4.96
N ARG A 35 -11.60 11.07 -4.06
CA ARG A 35 -10.80 11.13 -2.84
C ARG A 35 -11.69 10.92 -1.62
N TYR A 36 -11.49 9.82 -0.93
CA TYR A 36 -12.21 9.54 0.32
C TYR A 36 -11.62 10.37 1.47
N THR A 37 -12.44 11.14 2.16
CA THR A 37 -12.03 11.94 3.31
C THR A 37 -12.17 11.19 4.65
N LYS A 38 -12.92 10.09 4.66
CA LYS A 38 -13.16 9.24 5.84
C LYS A 38 -13.01 7.77 5.44
N CYS A 39 -11.77 7.32 5.28
CA CYS A 39 -11.44 5.92 5.04
C CYS A 39 -10.51 5.45 6.17
N PHE A 40 -10.96 4.47 6.93
CA PHE A 40 -10.27 3.99 8.12
C PHE A 40 -9.86 2.54 7.96
N ALA A 41 -8.65 2.22 8.43
CA ALA A 41 -8.24 0.84 8.60
C ALA A 41 -9.04 0.20 9.76
N SER A 42 -9.43 -1.05 9.62
CA SER A 42 -10.08 -1.81 10.71
C SER A 42 -9.10 -2.07 11.87
N VAL A 43 -7.84 -2.27 11.54
CA VAL A 43 -6.71 -2.35 12.48
C VAL A 43 -5.53 -1.60 11.86
N GLY A 44 -4.92 -0.68 12.60
CA GLY A 44 -3.83 0.17 12.12
C GLY A 44 -2.48 -0.54 12.02
N VAL A 45 -2.46 -1.82 11.62
CA VAL A 45 -1.26 -2.65 11.44
C VAL A 45 -1.40 -3.44 10.14
N CYS A 46 -0.29 -3.62 9.41
CA CYS A 46 -0.27 -4.15 8.04
C CYS A 46 -0.92 -5.54 7.89
N ALA A 47 -0.46 -6.57 8.61
CA ALA A 47 -0.94 -7.93 8.43
C ALA A 47 -2.43 -8.12 8.84
N PRO A 48 -2.92 -7.60 9.97
CA PRO A 48 -4.34 -7.61 10.31
C PRO A 48 -5.22 -6.88 9.29
N GLN A 49 -4.77 -5.73 8.78
CA GLN A 49 -5.51 -5.02 7.75
C GLN A 49 -5.53 -5.79 6.43
N ARG A 50 -4.44 -6.48 6.07
CA ARG A 50 -4.39 -7.37 4.89
C ARG A 50 -5.32 -8.56 5.01
N PHE A 51 -5.49 -9.11 6.22
CA PHE A 51 -6.53 -10.10 6.49
C PHE A 51 -7.92 -9.55 6.14
N THR A 52 -8.23 -8.34 6.63
CA THR A 52 -9.53 -7.70 6.32
C THR A 52 -9.71 -7.50 4.82
N TRP A 53 -8.68 -7.06 4.10
CA TRP A 53 -8.78 -6.86 2.65
C TRP A 53 -9.02 -8.16 1.89
N ILE A 54 -8.30 -9.23 2.24
CA ILE A 54 -8.38 -10.47 1.46
C ILE A 54 -9.67 -11.25 1.70
N THR A 55 -10.24 -11.15 2.91
CA THR A 55 -11.43 -11.89 3.34
C THR A 55 -12.72 -11.08 3.34
N GLY A 56 -12.64 -9.74 3.39
CA GLY A 56 -13.77 -8.85 3.66
C GLY A 56 -14.26 -8.90 5.11
N ILE A 57 -13.59 -9.61 6.01
CA ILE A 57 -13.96 -9.77 7.42
C ILE A 57 -13.09 -8.89 8.28
N ASN A 58 -13.71 -8.18 9.24
CA ASN A 58 -12.96 -7.39 10.22
C ASN A 58 -12.04 -8.30 11.04
N ALA A 59 -10.75 -7.95 11.13
CA ALA A 59 -9.74 -8.76 11.82
C ALA A 59 -10.09 -9.02 13.29
N VAL A 60 -10.73 -8.06 13.98
CA VAL A 60 -11.18 -8.23 15.36
C VAL A 60 -12.27 -9.29 15.47
N SER A 61 -13.21 -9.32 14.52
CA SER A 61 -14.28 -10.32 14.51
C SER A 61 -13.78 -11.75 14.26
N ALA A 62 -12.65 -11.87 13.56
CA ALA A 62 -12.02 -13.17 13.28
C ALA A 62 -10.95 -13.56 14.31
N GLY A 63 -10.64 -12.69 15.29
CA GLY A 63 -9.57 -12.92 16.26
C GLY A 63 -8.15 -12.77 15.65
N THR A 64 -8.01 -12.14 14.48
CA THR A 64 -6.73 -11.96 13.78
C THR A 64 -6.15 -10.56 13.93
N GLN A 65 -6.60 -9.79 14.93
CA GLN A 65 -6.15 -8.41 15.15
C GLN A 65 -4.71 -8.29 15.64
N ASN A 66 -4.17 -9.33 16.24
CA ASN A 66 -2.78 -9.34 16.72
C ASN A 66 -1.82 -9.63 15.58
N MET A 67 -0.73 -8.88 15.52
CA MET A 67 0.32 -9.08 14.51
C MET A 67 0.86 -10.51 14.56
N ARG A 68 1.06 -11.14 13.40
CA ARG A 68 1.55 -12.52 13.21
C ARG A 68 0.62 -13.59 13.83
N SER A 69 -0.67 -13.35 13.78
CA SER A 69 -1.66 -14.40 14.06
C SER A 69 -1.54 -15.53 13.03
N SER A 70 -1.70 -16.77 13.49
CA SER A 70 -1.76 -17.98 12.65
C SER A 70 -3.11 -18.72 12.85
N ILE A 71 -4.16 -17.97 13.04
CA ILE A 71 -5.50 -18.52 13.20
C ILE A 71 -5.91 -19.21 11.90
N LYS A 72 -6.41 -20.44 12.02
CA LYS A 72 -7.07 -21.15 10.93
C LYS A 72 -8.45 -20.56 10.70
N ILE A 73 -8.73 -20.20 9.47
CA ILE A 73 -10.04 -19.72 9.08
C ILE A 73 -10.85 -20.86 8.42
N PRO A 74 -12.18 -20.87 8.58
CA PRO A 74 -13.04 -21.84 7.92
C PRO A 74 -12.91 -21.79 6.39
N ASP A 75 -13.00 -22.94 5.73
CA ASP A 75 -12.92 -23.03 4.26
C ASP A 75 -14.09 -22.33 3.55
N SER A 76 -15.19 -22.10 4.25
CA SER A 76 -16.32 -21.32 3.74
C SER A 76 -16.03 -19.84 3.56
N ILE A 77 -14.98 -19.32 4.20
CA ILE A 77 -14.53 -17.92 3.98
C ILE A 77 -13.77 -17.86 2.69
N ARG A 78 -14.33 -17.11 1.72
CA ARG A 78 -13.76 -16.93 0.39
C ARG A 78 -12.84 -15.71 0.38
N PHE A 79 -11.80 -15.79 -0.45
CA PHE A 79 -10.90 -14.67 -0.69
C PHE A 79 -11.36 -13.91 -1.94
N TYR A 80 -11.23 -12.56 -1.94
CA TYR A 80 -11.67 -11.78 -3.09
C TYR A 80 -10.97 -12.20 -4.42
N PRO A 81 -9.69 -12.64 -4.44
CA PRO A 81 -9.10 -13.12 -5.69
C PRO A 81 -9.76 -14.37 -6.24
N GLU A 82 -10.24 -15.28 -5.36
CA GLU A 82 -11.01 -16.46 -5.78
C GLU A 82 -12.32 -16.04 -6.46
N LEU A 83 -13.02 -15.08 -5.85
CA LEU A 83 -14.28 -14.56 -6.39
C LEU A 83 -14.09 -13.86 -7.74
N LEU A 84 -13.04 -13.04 -7.88
CA LEU A 84 -12.72 -12.38 -9.14
C LEU A 84 -12.37 -13.38 -10.26
N ARG A 85 -11.62 -14.44 -9.93
CA ARG A 85 -11.31 -15.51 -10.90
C ARG A 85 -12.56 -16.23 -11.38
N GLU A 86 -13.51 -16.49 -10.51
CA GLU A 86 -14.80 -17.08 -10.89
C GLU A 86 -15.61 -16.18 -11.84
N LEU A 87 -15.43 -14.86 -11.73
CA LEU A 87 -16.00 -13.88 -12.63
C LEU A 87 -15.20 -13.71 -13.94
N GLY A 88 -14.15 -14.51 -14.14
CA GLY A 88 -13.36 -14.49 -15.36
C GLY A 88 -12.17 -13.51 -15.36
N TYR A 89 -11.88 -12.85 -14.23
CA TYR A 89 -10.70 -11.99 -14.13
C TYR A 89 -9.40 -12.80 -14.05
N TYR A 90 -8.39 -12.31 -14.73
CA TYR A 90 -7.01 -12.72 -14.48
C TYR A 90 -6.48 -11.95 -13.27
N VAL A 91 -6.27 -12.66 -12.17
CA VAL A 91 -5.90 -12.04 -10.89
C VAL A 91 -4.44 -12.29 -10.57
N SER A 92 -3.66 -11.23 -10.39
CA SER A 92 -2.22 -11.32 -10.17
C SER A 92 -1.71 -10.32 -9.15
N LYS A 93 -0.51 -10.55 -8.65
CA LYS A 93 0.20 -9.65 -7.73
C LYS A 93 1.66 -9.52 -8.14
N GLY A 94 2.29 -8.39 -7.84
CA GLY A 94 3.73 -8.19 -8.03
C GLY A 94 4.56 -8.92 -6.99
N ASN A 95 5.87 -9.08 -7.24
CA ASN A 95 6.82 -9.70 -6.30
C ASN A 95 6.89 -8.99 -4.95
N ASP A 96 6.66 -7.68 -4.95
CA ASP A 96 6.67 -6.88 -3.74
C ASP A 96 5.36 -6.98 -2.96
N ALA A 97 4.38 -7.72 -3.49
CA ALA A 97 3.11 -7.90 -2.81
C ALA A 97 3.32 -8.74 -1.56
N LYS A 98 3.20 -8.11 -0.40
CA LYS A 98 3.17 -8.81 0.88
C LYS A 98 2.02 -9.81 0.91
N THR A 99 2.34 -11.03 1.34
CA THR A 99 1.41 -12.15 1.50
C THR A 99 1.14 -12.49 2.96
N ASP A 100 1.55 -11.63 3.87
CA ASP A 100 1.28 -11.74 5.28
C ASP A 100 -0.18 -11.36 5.55
N TYR A 101 -1.07 -12.34 5.39
CA TYR A 101 -2.51 -12.18 5.63
C TYR A 101 -2.93 -12.53 7.05
N ASN A 102 -1.97 -12.67 7.97
CA ASN A 102 -2.19 -12.85 9.41
C ASN A 102 -3.08 -14.06 9.76
N MET A 103 -3.01 -15.10 8.94
CA MET A 103 -3.78 -16.34 9.09
C MET A 103 -2.99 -17.52 8.54
N GLU A 104 -3.32 -18.73 9.01
CA GLU A 104 -2.84 -19.97 8.40
C GLU A 104 -3.81 -20.38 7.28
N SER A 105 -3.34 -20.32 6.04
CA SER A 105 -4.11 -20.79 4.89
C SER A 105 -3.20 -21.19 3.74
N LYS A 106 -3.29 -22.46 3.32
CA LYS A 106 -2.62 -22.95 2.11
C LYS A 106 -3.18 -22.30 0.83
N ARG A 107 -4.47 -21.94 0.83
CA ARG A 107 -5.14 -21.30 -0.30
C ARG A 107 -4.62 -19.89 -0.61
N ALA A 108 -3.94 -19.25 0.36
CA ALA A 108 -3.43 -17.90 0.17
C ALA A 108 -2.40 -17.78 -0.96
N ASP A 109 -1.70 -18.85 -1.30
CA ASP A 109 -0.76 -18.89 -2.43
C ASP A 109 -1.43 -19.34 -3.73
N GLU A 110 -2.50 -20.11 -3.66
CA GLU A 110 -3.21 -20.72 -4.80
C GLU A 110 -4.28 -19.79 -5.41
N MET A 111 -4.67 -18.74 -4.70
CA MET A 111 -5.75 -17.85 -5.14
C MET A 111 -5.37 -16.94 -6.33
N TRP A 112 -4.08 -16.79 -6.62
CA TRP A 112 -3.56 -15.95 -7.69
C TRP A 112 -3.30 -16.75 -8.98
N ASN A 113 -3.64 -16.18 -10.14
CA ASN A 113 -3.22 -16.76 -11.42
C ASN A 113 -1.71 -16.60 -11.63
N ASP A 114 -1.15 -15.47 -11.18
CA ASP A 114 0.28 -15.21 -11.24
C ASP A 114 0.72 -14.43 -9.98
N PRO A 115 1.53 -15.03 -9.12
CA PRO A 115 2.12 -14.35 -7.96
C PRO A 115 3.46 -13.70 -8.29
N SER A 116 3.88 -13.68 -9.55
CA SER A 116 5.19 -13.20 -9.99
C SER A 116 5.18 -11.71 -10.35
N ASN A 117 6.34 -11.20 -10.76
CA ASN A 117 6.54 -9.82 -11.17
C ASN A 117 5.48 -9.32 -12.15
N LEU A 118 5.15 -8.04 -12.03
CA LEU A 118 4.32 -7.31 -12.98
C LEU A 118 4.85 -7.47 -14.42
N LYS A 119 3.98 -7.93 -15.31
CA LYS A 119 4.25 -8.08 -16.75
C LYS A 119 3.06 -7.51 -17.51
N TRP A 120 3.18 -6.29 -17.96
CA TRP A 120 2.10 -5.57 -18.65
C TRP A 120 1.57 -6.31 -19.88
N ASN A 121 2.44 -6.91 -20.68
CA ASN A 121 2.03 -7.73 -21.83
C ASN A 121 1.18 -8.94 -21.44
N LYS A 122 1.44 -9.52 -20.27
CA LYS A 122 0.64 -10.63 -19.74
C LYS A 122 -0.72 -10.15 -19.25
N LEU A 123 -0.80 -8.99 -18.63
CA LEU A 123 -2.07 -8.37 -18.25
C LEU A 123 -2.89 -8.03 -19.49
N LYS A 124 -2.27 -7.41 -20.50
CA LYS A 124 -2.93 -7.09 -21.78
C LYS A 124 -3.49 -8.32 -22.49
N ALA A 125 -2.80 -9.45 -22.43
CA ALA A 125 -3.23 -10.70 -23.03
C ALA A 125 -4.35 -11.43 -22.25
N ASN A 126 -4.62 -11.03 -21.00
CA ASN A 126 -5.55 -11.69 -20.10
C ASN A 126 -6.54 -10.70 -19.47
N GLN A 127 -7.24 -9.95 -20.30
CA GLN A 127 -8.33 -9.05 -19.86
C GLN A 127 -9.65 -9.82 -19.71
N PRO A 128 -10.53 -9.42 -18.77
CA PRO A 128 -10.29 -8.42 -17.74
C PRO A 128 -9.28 -8.90 -16.68
N PHE A 129 -8.47 -8.00 -16.16
CA PHE A 129 -7.49 -8.36 -15.12
C PHE A 129 -7.72 -7.56 -13.83
N PHE A 130 -7.20 -8.12 -12.73
CA PHE A 130 -7.02 -7.43 -11.46
C PHE A 130 -5.59 -7.67 -10.97
N HIS A 131 -4.79 -6.61 -10.93
CA HIS A 131 -3.39 -6.69 -10.50
C HIS A 131 -3.14 -5.82 -9.28
N VAL A 132 -2.42 -6.37 -8.29
CA VAL A 132 -2.05 -5.66 -7.06
C VAL A 132 -0.57 -5.34 -7.08
N ILE A 133 -0.25 -4.05 -6.97
CA ILE A 133 1.10 -3.56 -6.69
C ILE A 133 1.13 -3.12 -5.23
N ASN A 134 2.06 -3.68 -4.46
CA ASN A 134 2.26 -3.28 -3.08
C ASN A 134 3.60 -2.56 -2.93
N SER A 135 3.57 -1.26 -2.66
CA SER A 135 4.78 -0.47 -2.46
C SER A 135 5.19 -0.49 -0.99
N HIS A 136 6.35 -1.08 -0.70
CA HIS A 136 6.98 -1.05 0.62
C HIS A 136 7.94 0.14 0.81
N LEU A 137 7.95 1.08 -0.15
CA LEU A 137 8.83 2.25 -0.09
C LEU A 137 8.57 3.14 1.11
N THR A 138 7.34 3.18 1.61
CA THR A 138 6.90 3.95 2.77
C THR A 138 6.79 3.13 4.07
N HIS A 139 7.19 1.85 4.03
CA HIS A 139 7.19 1.01 5.24
C HIS A 139 8.11 1.59 6.33
N GLU A 140 7.69 1.53 7.59
CA GLU A 140 8.41 2.10 8.74
C GLU A 140 9.89 1.71 8.80
N SER A 141 10.23 0.47 8.44
CA SER A 141 11.60 -0.03 8.43
C SER A 141 12.54 0.75 7.48
N ARG A 142 11.99 1.54 6.56
CA ARG A 142 12.77 2.40 5.67
C ARG A 142 13.34 3.63 6.39
N THR A 143 12.81 3.94 7.55
CA THR A 143 13.31 5.03 8.41
C THR A 143 14.32 4.55 9.45
N PHE A 144 14.49 3.23 9.62
CA PHE A 144 15.47 2.66 10.55
C PHE A 144 16.92 2.86 10.07
N GLY A 145 17.85 2.78 10.98
CA GLY A 145 19.28 2.81 10.71
C GLY A 145 20.02 3.94 11.43
N ASN A 146 21.26 4.19 11.03
CA ASN A 146 22.10 5.21 11.65
C ASN A 146 21.59 6.60 11.33
N TYR A 147 21.37 7.40 12.36
CA TYR A 147 20.97 8.79 12.24
C TYR A 147 22.19 9.68 11.99
N ASN A 148 22.14 10.52 10.99
CA ASN A 148 23.15 11.55 10.79
C ASN A 148 22.80 12.78 11.63
N MET A 149 23.33 12.84 12.83
CA MET A 149 23.08 13.93 13.78
C MET A 149 23.70 15.27 13.36
N ASN A 150 24.53 15.27 12.30
CA ASN A 150 25.15 16.50 11.77
C ASN A 150 24.27 17.23 10.76
N GLU A 151 23.16 16.64 10.32
CA GLU A 151 22.22 17.30 9.44
C GLU A 151 21.32 18.26 10.21
N ASN A 152 21.43 19.54 9.89
CA ASN A 152 20.56 20.55 10.47
C ASN A 152 19.26 20.65 9.63
N ILE A 153 18.26 19.84 9.99
CA ILE A 153 16.96 19.81 9.32
C ILE A 153 16.04 20.82 9.99
N PRO A 154 15.57 21.86 9.27
CA PRO A 154 14.68 22.86 9.85
C PRO A 154 13.33 22.26 10.28
N PRO A 155 12.80 22.60 11.46
CA PRO A 155 11.52 22.04 11.95
C PRO A 155 10.33 22.34 11.05
N ASP A 156 10.27 23.51 10.46
CA ASP A 156 9.22 24.00 9.57
C ASP A 156 9.18 23.28 8.22
N ALA A 157 10.29 22.61 7.84
CA ALA A 157 10.35 21.78 6.64
C ALA A 157 9.68 20.39 6.81
N LEU A 158 9.13 20.05 7.98
CA LEU A 158 8.81 18.65 8.30
C LEU A 158 7.36 18.35 8.68
N ASN A 159 6.50 19.33 8.91
CA ASN A 159 5.13 19.10 9.37
C ASN A 159 5.04 18.09 10.53
N LEU A 160 5.86 18.30 11.60
CA LEU A 160 5.89 17.42 12.77
C LEU A 160 4.52 17.32 13.43
N ALA A 161 4.12 16.12 13.82
CA ALA A 161 2.92 15.94 14.63
C ALA A 161 3.12 16.56 16.02
N SER A 162 2.10 17.21 16.56
CA SER A 162 2.18 17.92 17.84
C SER A 162 2.50 17.01 19.04
N TYR A 163 2.25 15.71 18.91
CA TYR A 163 2.56 14.70 19.92
C TYR A 163 3.97 14.11 19.78
N HIS A 164 4.73 14.47 18.73
CA HIS A 164 6.12 14.04 18.58
C HIS A 164 7.07 15.14 19.09
N PRO A 165 8.13 14.77 19.83
CA PRO A 165 9.09 15.74 20.32
C PRO A 165 9.88 16.35 19.17
N ASN A 166 10.12 17.65 19.25
CA ASN A 166 10.94 18.36 18.27
C ASN A 166 12.43 18.24 18.58
N ILE A 167 12.97 17.03 18.41
CA ILE A 167 14.37 16.69 18.62
C ILE A 167 15.04 16.26 17.30
N PRO A 168 16.38 16.31 17.19
CA PRO A 168 17.11 15.99 15.97
C PRO A 168 16.77 14.62 15.40
N GLU A 169 16.64 13.58 16.24
CA GLU A 169 16.30 12.23 15.84
C GLU A 169 14.93 12.15 15.16
N MET A 170 13.95 12.82 15.72
CA MET A 170 12.60 12.84 15.17
C MET A 170 12.56 13.59 13.84
N ARG A 171 13.28 14.70 13.74
CA ARG A 171 13.41 15.45 12.46
C ARG A 171 14.03 14.59 11.38
N TYR A 172 15.08 13.85 11.71
CA TYR A 172 15.74 12.93 10.77
C TYR A 172 14.75 11.85 10.27
N VAL A 173 13.99 11.23 11.17
CA VAL A 173 12.98 10.22 10.80
C VAL A 173 11.95 10.79 9.84
N TYR A 174 11.44 11.99 10.12
CA TYR A 174 10.47 12.67 9.26
C TYR A 174 11.04 13.01 7.88
N ASP A 175 12.24 13.55 7.81
CA ASP A 175 12.90 13.86 6.53
C ASP A 175 13.13 12.61 5.70
N LYS A 176 13.60 11.55 6.34
CA LYS A 176 13.81 10.26 5.70
C LYS A 176 12.49 9.68 5.18
N TYR A 177 11.41 9.79 5.95
CA TYR A 177 10.08 9.36 5.53
C TYR A 177 9.55 10.20 4.36
N ASN A 178 9.73 11.51 4.38
CA ASN A 178 9.40 12.41 3.26
C ASN A 178 10.14 11.98 1.97
N THR A 179 11.41 11.59 2.10
CA THR A 179 12.18 11.05 0.97
C THR A 179 11.57 9.73 0.44
N CYS A 180 11.11 8.87 1.31
CA CYS A 180 10.41 7.63 0.93
C CYS A 180 9.10 7.92 0.20
N LEU A 181 8.35 8.91 0.64
CA LEU A 181 7.10 9.34 -0.01
C LEU A 181 7.34 9.90 -1.42
N LYS A 182 8.37 10.73 -1.62
CA LYS A 182 8.74 11.20 -2.96
C LYS A 182 9.07 10.03 -3.90
N LYS A 183 9.80 9.04 -3.41
CA LYS A 183 10.13 7.84 -4.19
C LYS A 183 8.87 7.04 -4.53
N MET A 184 7.95 6.92 -3.59
CA MET A 184 6.67 6.22 -3.78
C MET A 184 5.81 6.94 -4.83
N ASP A 185 5.64 8.26 -4.74
CA ASP A 185 4.89 9.04 -5.72
C ASP A 185 5.49 8.90 -7.14
N SER A 186 6.83 8.94 -7.24
CA SER A 186 7.55 8.71 -8.51
C SER A 186 7.37 7.29 -9.05
N ALA A 187 7.32 6.28 -8.17
CA ALA A 187 7.06 4.90 -8.58
C ALA A 187 5.62 4.75 -9.13
N VAL A 188 4.64 5.38 -8.49
CA VAL A 188 3.25 5.41 -8.99
C VAL A 188 3.21 6.06 -10.36
N ALA A 189 3.91 7.18 -10.57
CA ALA A 189 3.99 7.83 -11.89
C ALA A 189 4.54 6.89 -12.96
N THR A 190 5.56 6.10 -12.61
CA THR A 190 6.14 5.10 -13.53
C THR A 190 5.13 4.02 -13.89
N TRP A 191 4.45 3.43 -12.91
CA TRP A 191 3.45 2.38 -13.18
C TRP A 191 2.27 2.89 -14.00
N LEU A 192 1.80 4.10 -13.75
CA LEU A 192 0.72 4.70 -14.55
C LEU A 192 1.16 4.95 -15.99
N LYS A 193 2.39 5.44 -16.19
CA LYS A 193 2.96 5.62 -17.53
C LYS A 193 3.11 4.29 -18.27
N GLU A 194 3.57 3.25 -17.59
CA GLU A 194 3.68 1.91 -18.18
C GLU A 194 2.30 1.32 -18.52
N LEU A 195 1.29 1.55 -17.68
CA LEU A 195 -0.10 1.18 -17.96
C LEU A 195 -0.59 1.84 -19.26
N GLU A 196 -0.39 3.15 -19.40
CA GLU A 196 -0.73 3.92 -20.58
C GLU A 196 0.01 3.41 -21.85
N GLN A 197 1.32 3.17 -21.74
CA GLN A 197 2.15 2.66 -22.85
C GLN A 197 1.74 1.26 -23.34
N ASN A 198 1.02 0.52 -22.52
CA ASN A 198 0.48 -0.80 -22.88
C ASN A 198 -0.99 -0.77 -23.28
N ASP A 199 -1.58 0.41 -23.48
CA ASP A 199 -3.01 0.61 -23.85
C ASP A 199 -3.97 -0.03 -22.83
N LEU A 200 -3.69 0.16 -21.53
CA LEU A 200 -4.47 -0.41 -20.41
C LEU A 200 -5.08 0.67 -19.51
N SER A 201 -5.10 1.93 -19.94
CA SER A 201 -5.54 3.07 -19.13
C SER A 201 -7.06 3.16 -18.99
N ASP A 202 -7.80 2.62 -19.93
CA ASP A 202 -9.25 2.75 -20.04
C ASP A 202 -10.00 1.54 -19.45
N ASP A 203 -9.30 0.62 -18.81
CA ASP A 203 -9.82 -0.62 -18.22
C ASP A 203 -10.00 -0.57 -16.69
#